data_9d7d41f3e3a3b7513e0657cf6c471ace
#
_entry.id   9d7d41f3e3a3b7513e0657cf6c471ace
#
_cell.length_a   1.000
_cell.length_b   1.000
_cell.length_c   1.000
_cell.angle_alpha   90.00
_cell.angle_beta   90.00
_cell.angle_gamma   90.00
#
_symmetry.space_group_name_H-M   'P 1'
#
loop_
_entity.id
_entity.type
_entity.pdbx_description
1 polymer ?
#
loop_
_entity_poly.entity_id
_entity_poly.type
_entity_poly.pdbx_seq_one_letter_code
_entity_poly.pdbx_strand_id
1 'polypeptide(L)'
;MQKDERDLLEVLKSELEFLESHGYRRSPETAWRPKYIFEDSPTCTNYHFAENPRPCTECTLIHLVPPTLRSAKSPCRHIPLNESGDTLDSLYRYGTQRQIDDVMRTWLRAAITRLEEERKAVKAPKNRSWLRGTPLYTKQHPKCANPACSTAFHWTAGGKYFRFRPDDHSAAGVHGVRHYWLCERCSQVFTAVYGAPCGVVIKLLWPEIVAEPPEKASAA
;
A
#
# COMPACT_ATOMS: atom_id res chain seq x y z
N MET A 1 -0.20 -22.85 15.52
CA MET A 1 -0.32 -21.40 15.81
C MET A 1 -1.42 -20.89 14.93
N GLN A 2 -2.44 -20.25 15.49
CA GLN A 2 -3.64 -19.84 14.73
C GLN A 2 -3.50 -18.36 14.41
N LYS A 3 -3.31 -18.04 13.12
CA LYS A 3 -3.28 -16.66 12.59
C LYS A 3 -4.59 -15.96 12.93
N ASP A 4 -4.54 -14.64 13.17
CA ASP A 4 -5.72 -13.81 13.34
C ASP A 4 -6.49 -13.72 12.01
N GLU A 5 -7.66 -14.38 11.97
CA GLU A 5 -8.53 -14.44 10.78
C GLU A 5 -9.58 -13.31 10.75
N ARG A 6 -9.54 -12.40 11.74
CA ARG A 6 -10.49 -11.29 11.78
C ARG A 6 -10.32 -10.39 10.55
N ASP A 7 -11.44 -9.94 10.05
CA ASP A 7 -11.47 -9.00 8.94
C ASP A 7 -10.88 -7.64 9.35
N LEU A 8 -9.87 -7.17 8.60
CA LEU A 8 -9.20 -5.91 8.89
C LEU A 8 -10.17 -4.72 8.91
N LEU A 9 -11.13 -4.67 7.98
CA LEU A 9 -12.11 -3.58 7.94
C LEU A 9 -12.98 -3.55 9.20
N GLU A 10 -13.44 -4.71 9.66
CA GLU A 10 -14.26 -4.82 10.87
C GLU A 10 -13.44 -4.47 12.12
N VAL A 11 -12.16 -4.85 12.17
CA VAL A 11 -11.26 -4.46 13.27
C VAL A 11 -11.09 -2.93 13.31
N LEU A 12 -10.89 -2.27 12.15
CA LEU A 12 -10.75 -0.81 12.13
C LEU A 12 -12.06 -0.08 12.49
N LYS A 13 -13.22 -0.62 12.09
CA LYS A 13 -14.53 -0.08 12.48
C LYS A 13 -14.75 -0.18 13.98
N SER A 14 -14.47 -1.33 14.57
CA SER A 14 -14.58 -1.55 16.02
C SER A 14 -13.63 -0.64 16.80
N GLU A 15 -12.42 -0.39 16.26
CA GLU A 15 -11.47 0.54 16.87
C GLU A 15 -11.98 1.98 16.83
N LEU A 16 -12.57 2.42 15.72
CA LEU A 16 -13.17 3.75 15.59
C LEU A 16 -14.34 3.93 16.56
N GLU A 17 -15.23 2.95 16.66
CA GLU A 17 -16.34 2.95 17.61
C GLU A 17 -15.86 3.03 19.06
N PHE A 18 -14.83 2.25 19.41
CA PHE A 18 -14.22 2.28 20.75
C PHE A 18 -13.60 3.63 21.06
N LEU A 19 -12.91 4.25 20.11
CA LEU A 19 -12.33 5.58 20.24
C LEU A 19 -13.43 6.65 20.41
N GLU A 20 -14.48 6.60 19.62
CA GLU A 20 -15.59 7.55 19.64
C GLU A 20 -16.47 7.41 20.89
N SER A 21 -16.62 6.19 21.42
CA SER A 21 -17.29 5.93 22.70
C SER A 21 -16.46 6.30 23.92
N HIS A 22 -15.30 6.94 23.71
CA HIS A 22 -14.37 7.31 24.76
C HIS A 22 -13.77 6.12 25.54
N GLY A 23 -13.62 4.96 24.90
CA GLY A 23 -13.07 3.76 25.51
C GLY A 23 -11.66 3.93 26.09
N TYR A 24 -10.90 4.91 25.58
CA TYR A 24 -9.56 5.27 26.08
C TYR A 24 -9.56 6.28 27.23
N ARG A 25 -10.73 6.75 27.69
CA ARG A 25 -10.77 7.60 28.88
C ARG A 25 -10.22 6.85 30.08
N ARG A 26 -9.40 7.54 30.86
CA ARG A 26 -8.84 6.97 32.08
C ARG A 26 -9.94 6.81 33.12
N SER A 27 -10.01 5.62 33.72
CA SER A 27 -10.82 5.44 34.93
C SER A 27 -10.18 6.21 36.06
N PRO A 28 -10.97 6.83 36.96
CA PRO A 28 -10.44 7.46 38.18
C PRO A 28 -9.58 6.52 39.02
N GLU A 29 -9.90 5.22 39.04
CA GLU A 29 -9.20 4.17 39.76
C GLU A 29 -7.83 3.82 39.18
N THR A 30 -7.64 4.04 37.85
CA THR A 30 -6.39 3.74 37.14
C THR A 30 -5.83 4.95 36.40
N ALA A 31 -6.07 6.16 36.95
CA ALA A 31 -5.69 7.43 36.31
C ALA A 31 -4.17 7.57 36.05
N TRP A 32 -3.34 6.85 36.80
CA TRP A 32 -1.88 6.83 36.66
C TRP A 32 -1.39 6.02 35.47
N ARG A 33 -2.19 5.04 34.93
CA ARG A 33 -1.81 4.20 33.82
C ARG A 33 -2.23 4.84 32.51
N PRO A 34 -1.28 5.19 31.60
CA PRO A 34 -1.64 5.63 30.26
C PRO A 34 -2.32 4.50 29.50
N LYS A 35 -3.33 4.81 28.70
CA LYS A 35 -3.93 3.88 27.75
C LYS A 35 -3.35 4.11 26.36
N TYR A 36 -3.03 3.02 25.69
CA TYR A 36 -2.44 3.03 24.36
C TYR A 36 -3.45 2.54 23.32
N ILE A 37 -3.61 3.30 22.24
CA ILE A 37 -4.51 2.96 21.14
C ILE A 37 -4.07 1.64 20.53
N PHE A 38 -5.01 0.82 20.13
CA PHE A 38 -4.94 -0.59 19.75
C PHE A 38 -4.57 -1.52 20.91
N GLU A 39 -3.55 -1.25 21.69
CA GLU A 39 -3.06 -2.16 22.74
C GLU A 39 -4.04 -2.30 23.90
N ASP A 40 -4.67 -1.21 24.31
CA ASP A 40 -5.63 -1.17 25.40
C ASP A 40 -7.09 -1.11 24.90
N SER A 41 -7.36 -1.75 23.77
CA SER A 41 -8.71 -1.87 23.20
C SER A 41 -9.09 -3.32 22.94
N PRO A 42 -10.40 -3.65 22.86
CA PRO A 42 -10.87 -4.98 22.50
C PRO A 42 -10.42 -5.45 21.11
N THR A 43 -9.90 -4.56 20.26
CA THR A 43 -9.37 -4.90 18.94
C THR A 43 -8.00 -5.59 19.04
N CYS A 44 -7.26 -5.40 20.13
CA CYS A 44 -6.01 -6.11 20.37
C CYS A 44 -6.29 -7.59 20.67
N THR A 45 -5.61 -8.48 19.96
CA THR A 45 -5.68 -9.93 20.24
C THR A 45 -5.19 -10.31 21.65
N ASN A 46 -4.41 -9.43 22.27
CA ASN A 46 -3.81 -9.63 23.58
C ASN A 46 -4.51 -8.86 24.72
N TYR A 47 -5.60 -8.15 24.43
CA TYR A 47 -6.28 -7.28 25.41
C TYR A 47 -6.73 -8.04 26.68
N HIS A 48 -7.18 -9.28 26.54
CA HIS A 48 -7.61 -10.12 27.65
C HIS A 48 -6.62 -11.26 28.00
N PHE A 49 -5.51 -11.37 27.28
CA PHE A 49 -4.58 -12.53 27.35
C PHE A 49 -3.16 -12.11 27.75
N ALA A 50 -3.05 -11.26 28.78
CA ALA A 50 -1.75 -10.77 29.27
C ALA A 50 -0.80 -11.89 29.73
N GLU A 51 -1.34 -13.01 30.24
CA GLU A 51 -0.55 -14.15 30.74
C GLU A 51 0.01 -15.05 29.62
N ASN A 52 -0.65 -15.08 28.46
CA ASN A 52 -0.18 -15.87 27.31
C ASN A 52 -0.40 -15.09 26.00
N PRO A 53 0.41 -14.06 25.74
CA PRO A 53 0.20 -13.18 24.62
C PRO A 53 0.51 -13.87 23.29
N ARG A 54 -0.37 -13.68 22.31
CA ARG A 54 -0.13 -14.11 20.92
C ARG A 54 0.92 -13.20 20.28
N PRO A 55 1.76 -13.74 19.37
CA PRO A 55 2.70 -12.92 18.62
C PRO A 55 1.99 -11.83 17.80
N CYS A 56 2.45 -10.59 17.92
CA CYS A 56 1.90 -9.48 17.13
C CYS A 56 2.07 -9.66 15.61
N THR A 57 2.99 -10.53 15.18
CA THR A 57 3.16 -10.90 13.76
C THR A 57 1.98 -11.68 13.19
N GLU A 58 1.14 -12.27 14.04
CA GLU A 58 -0.08 -12.97 13.63
C GLU A 58 -1.32 -12.06 13.60
N CYS A 59 -1.24 -10.86 14.17
CA CYS A 59 -2.33 -9.88 14.22
C CYS A 59 -2.65 -9.32 12.84
N THR A 60 -3.94 -9.15 12.52
CA THR A 60 -4.36 -8.59 11.22
C THR A 60 -3.82 -7.18 10.97
N LEU A 61 -3.59 -6.36 12.00
CA LEU A 61 -3.01 -5.01 11.87
C LEU A 61 -1.57 -5.03 11.34
N ILE A 62 -0.87 -6.16 11.38
CA ILE A 62 0.52 -6.28 10.90
C ILE A 62 0.66 -5.92 9.41
N HIS A 63 -0.42 -6.07 8.64
CA HIS A 63 -0.43 -5.73 7.22
C HIS A 63 -0.30 -4.21 6.96
N LEU A 64 -0.65 -3.39 7.95
CA LEU A 64 -0.54 -1.93 7.90
C LEU A 64 0.83 -1.42 8.38
N VAL A 65 1.63 -2.29 8.99
CA VAL A 65 2.95 -1.95 9.55
C VAL A 65 4.02 -2.12 8.47
N PRO A 66 4.95 -1.15 8.32
CA PRO A 66 6.11 -1.28 7.43
C PRO A 66 6.88 -2.57 7.71
N PRO A 67 7.35 -3.31 6.68
CA PRO A 67 8.00 -4.61 6.85
C PRO A 67 9.17 -4.62 7.84
N THR A 68 9.95 -3.53 7.88
CA THR A 68 11.11 -3.37 8.76
C THR A 68 10.76 -3.25 10.25
N LEU A 69 9.51 -2.89 10.57
CA LEU A 69 9.05 -2.63 11.95
C LEU A 69 8.08 -3.71 12.46
N ARG A 70 7.81 -4.76 11.67
CA ARG A 70 6.89 -5.84 12.05
C ARG A 70 7.38 -6.69 13.22
N SER A 71 8.69 -6.71 13.47
CA SER A 71 9.31 -7.42 14.61
C SER A 71 9.45 -6.55 15.87
N ALA A 72 9.00 -5.30 15.85
CA ALA A 72 9.02 -4.44 17.03
C ALA A 72 8.15 -5.02 18.15
N LYS A 73 8.38 -4.59 19.40
CA LYS A 73 7.62 -5.06 20.58
C LYS A 73 6.11 -4.77 20.44
N SER A 74 5.75 -3.60 19.90
CA SER A 74 4.36 -3.19 19.65
C SER A 74 4.26 -2.66 18.21
N PRO A 75 4.19 -3.54 17.18
CA PRO A 75 4.25 -3.13 15.79
C PRO A 75 3.15 -2.14 15.38
N CYS A 76 1.94 -2.26 15.95
CA CYS A 76 0.80 -1.39 15.66
C CYS A 76 1.09 0.10 15.97
N ARG A 77 2.02 0.41 16.87
CA ARG A 77 2.45 1.79 17.14
C ARG A 77 3.17 2.44 15.95
N HIS A 78 3.69 1.64 15.03
CA HIS A 78 4.49 2.08 13.90
C HIS A 78 3.71 2.13 12.58
N ILE A 79 2.39 2.04 12.63
CA ILE A 79 1.52 2.26 11.46
C ILE A 79 1.63 3.73 11.07
N PRO A 80 1.96 4.06 9.79
CA PRO A 80 1.98 5.44 9.31
C PRO A 80 0.56 6.01 9.28
N LEU A 81 0.35 7.14 9.97
CA LEU A 81 -0.98 7.74 10.15
C LEU A 81 -1.26 8.87 9.16
N ASN A 82 -0.22 9.44 8.55
CA ASN A 82 -0.32 10.53 7.59
C ASN A 82 0.86 10.50 6.60
N GLU A 83 0.85 11.41 5.65
CA GLU A 83 1.91 11.56 4.63
C GLU A 83 3.26 12.00 5.20
N SER A 84 3.25 12.66 6.36
CA SER A 84 4.46 13.06 7.09
C SER A 84 5.16 11.88 7.76
N GLY A 85 4.51 10.70 7.80
CA GLY A 85 5.05 9.50 8.44
C GLY A 85 4.89 9.47 9.95
N ASP A 86 4.01 10.32 10.53
CA ASP A 86 3.69 10.24 11.94
C ASP A 86 3.09 8.89 12.29
N THR A 87 3.46 8.38 13.46
CA THR A 87 3.02 7.11 14.01
C THR A 87 2.51 7.32 15.44
N LEU A 88 1.79 6.34 15.99
CA LEU A 88 1.43 6.39 17.40
C LEU A 88 2.66 6.50 18.30
N ASP A 89 3.76 5.84 17.95
CA ASP A 89 5.00 5.91 18.71
C ASP A 89 5.56 7.34 18.77
N SER A 90 5.55 8.08 17.65
CA SER A 90 5.97 9.48 17.61
C SER A 90 4.99 10.38 18.38
N LEU A 91 3.69 10.18 18.18
CA LEU A 91 2.67 10.99 18.84
C LEU A 91 2.66 10.81 20.37
N TYR A 92 2.95 9.63 20.89
CA TYR A 92 3.05 9.41 22.34
C TYR A 92 4.24 10.14 22.97
N ARG A 93 5.26 10.48 22.20
CA ARG A 93 6.44 11.23 22.68
C ARG A 93 6.22 12.73 22.68
N TYR A 94 5.49 13.26 21.69
CA TYR A 94 5.43 14.70 21.45
C TYR A 94 4.02 15.27 21.38
N GLY A 95 3.00 14.42 21.24
CA GLY A 95 1.62 14.84 21.06
C GLY A 95 0.84 14.94 22.38
N THR A 96 -0.19 15.77 22.37
CA THR A 96 -1.22 15.76 23.41
C THR A 96 -2.24 14.65 23.14
N GLN A 97 -2.93 14.17 24.17
CA GLN A 97 -3.99 13.16 24.02
C GLN A 97 -5.03 13.58 22.96
N ARG A 98 -5.42 14.85 22.97
CA ARG A 98 -6.38 15.37 21.98
C ARG A 98 -5.87 15.26 20.55
N GLN A 99 -4.60 15.59 20.32
CA GLN A 99 -3.98 15.44 18.99
C GLN A 99 -3.93 13.98 18.56
N ILE A 100 -3.60 13.07 19.47
CA ILE A 100 -3.58 11.63 19.20
C ILE A 100 -4.98 11.16 18.79
N ASP A 101 -6.00 11.51 19.56
CA ASP A 101 -7.39 11.12 19.29
C ASP A 101 -7.89 11.68 17.95
N ASP A 102 -7.55 12.93 17.60
CA ASP A 102 -7.96 13.58 16.36
C ASP A 102 -7.26 12.97 15.12
N VAL A 103 -5.96 12.72 15.22
CA VAL A 103 -5.18 12.06 14.15
C VAL A 103 -5.69 10.65 13.94
N MET A 104 -5.89 9.88 15.00
CA MET A 104 -6.39 8.51 14.91
C MET A 104 -7.79 8.43 14.32
N ARG A 105 -8.69 9.31 14.75
CA ARG A 105 -10.06 9.36 14.19
C ARG A 105 -10.04 9.66 12.69
N THR A 106 -9.22 10.61 12.27
CA THR A 106 -9.06 10.97 10.86
C THR A 106 -8.50 9.81 10.06
N TRP A 107 -7.44 9.19 10.55
CA TRP A 107 -6.79 8.06 9.90
C TRP A 107 -7.71 6.83 9.79
N LEU A 108 -8.38 6.45 10.88
CA LEU A 108 -9.32 5.32 10.89
C LEU A 108 -10.43 5.51 9.87
N ARG A 109 -11.06 6.68 9.80
CA ARG A 109 -12.09 6.99 8.82
C ARG A 109 -11.58 6.89 7.39
N ALA A 110 -10.40 7.44 7.11
CA ALA A 110 -9.78 7.36 5.79
C ALA A 110 -9.42 5.91 5.40
N ALA A 111 -8.87 5.12 6.33
CA ALA A 111 -8.51 3.72 6.10
C ALA A 111 -9.76 2.84 5.86
N ILE A 112 -10.83 3.05 6.64
CA ILE A 112 -12.11 2.37 6.47
C ILE A 112 -12.70 2.67 5.09
N THR A 113 -12.79 3.95 4.71
CA THR A 113 -13.31 4.37 3.40
C THR A 113 -12.54 3.72 2.27
N ARG A 114 -11.21 3.74 2.31
CA ARG A 114 -10.36 3.11 1.30
C ARG A 114 -10.63 1.60 1.17
N LEU A 115 -10.68 0.87 2.29
CA LEU A 115 -10.94 -0.57 2.27
C LEU A 115 -12.36 -0.90 1.78
N GLU A 116 -13.35 -0.08 2.08
CA GLU A 116 -14.71 -0.24 1.57
C GLU A 116 -14.78 -0.01 0.05
N GLU A 117 -14.08 1.00 -0.45
CA GLU A 117 -13.99 1.27 -1.90
C GLU A 117 -13.28 0.14 -2.64
N GLU A 118 -12.17 -0.38 -2.10
CA GLU A 118 -11.47 -1.53 -2.64
C GLU A 118 -12.39 -2.77 -2.72
N ARG A 119 -13.19 -3.03 -1.69
CA ARG A 119 -14.17 -4.12 -1.68
C ARG A 119 -15.30 -3.92 -2.69
N LYS A 120 -15.82 -2.71 -2.83
CA LYS A 120 -16.83 -2.38 -3.85
C LYS A 120 -16.27 -2.60 -5.25
N ALA A 121 -15.02 -2.20 -5.49
CA ALA A 121 -14.34 -2.40 -6.77
C ALA A 121 -14.17 -3.89 -7.11
N VAL A 122 -13.90 -4.74 -6.11
CA VAL A 122 -13.78 -6.21 -6.29
C VAL A 122 -15.14 -6.87 -6.51
N LYS A 123 -16.19 -6.38 -5.84
CA LYS A 123 -17.57 -6.93 -5.94
C LYS A 123 -18.34 -6.43 -7.16
N ALA A 124 -17.84 -5.38 -7.86
CA ALA A 124 -18.52 -4.91 -9.07
C ALA A 124 -18.60 -6.04 -10.10
N PRO A 125 -19.81 -6.40 -10.58
CA PRO A 125 -19.99 -7.55 -11.44
C PRO A 125 -19.19 -7.38 -12.73
N LYS A 126 -18.40 -8.40 -13.09
CA LYS A 126 -17.66 -8.50 -14.37
C LYS A 126 -18.60 -8.61 -15.60
N ASN A 127 -19.88 -8.29 -15.45
CA ASN A 127 -20.85 -8.47 -16.50
C ASN A 127 -20.97 -7.20 -17.37
N ARG A 128 -20.08 -7.08 -18.35
CA ARG A 128 -20.23 -6.17 -19.49
C ARG A 128 -20.40 -6.98 -20.78
N SER A 129 -21.56 -7.63 -20.94
CA SER A 129 -21.86 -8.41 -22.16
C SER A 129 -22.43 -7.57 -23.31
N TRP A 130 -22.50 -6.23 -23.25
CA TRP A 130 -23.20 -5.41 -24.25
C TRP A 130 -22.36 -4.34 -24.98
N LEU A 131 -21.04 -4.44 -24.96
CA LEU A 131 -20.19 -3.62 -25.83
C LEU A 131 -19.54 -4.47 -26.93
N ARG A 132 -20.34 -5.03 -27.84
CA ARG A 132 -19.85 -5.50 -29.14
C ARG A 132 -19.56 -4.26 -29.97
N GLY A 133 -18.30 -3.93 -30.18
CA GLY A 133 -17.88 -2.94 -31.17
C GLY A 133 -16.89 -1.86 -30.77
N THR A 134 -16.53 -1.75 -29.51
CA THR A 134 -15.45 -0.84 -29.09
C THR A 134 -14.18 -1.64 -28.76
N PRO A 135 -12.98 -1.20 -29.19
CA PRO A 135 -11.73 -1.88 -28.82
C PRO A 135 -11.67 -1.96 -27.30
N LEU A 136 -11.56 -3.18 -26.77
CA LEU A 136 -11.39 -3.43 -25.35
C LEU A 136 -10.13 -2.72 -24.86
N TYR A 137 -10.32 -1.50 -24.33
CA TYR A 137 -9.32 -0.82 -23.55
C TYR A 137 -9.19 -1.60 -22.23
N THR A 138 -8.29 -2.55 -22.21
CA THR A 138 -8.04 -3.33 -21.01
C THR A 138 -7.49 -2.40 -19.94
N LYS A 139 -8.20 -2.31 -18.82
CA LYS A 139 -7.92 -1.55 -17.60
C LYS A 139 -6.58 -1.90 -16.92
N GLN A 140 -5.52 -2.17 -17.69
CA GLN A 140 -4.31 -2.75 -17.11
C GLN A 140 -3.25 -1.73 -16.66
N HIS A 141 -3.31 -0.47 -17.06
CA HIS A 141 -2.32 0.51 -16.61
C HIS A 141 -2.91 1.92 -16.44
N PRO A 142 -3.55 2.21 -15.31
CA PRO A 142 -4.02 3.56 -14.99
C PRO A 142 -2.87 4.52 -14.64
N LYS A 143 -1.61 4.08 -14.77
CA LYS A 143 -0.40 4.84 -14.44
C LYS A 143 0.72 4.57 -15.43
N CYS A 144 1.76 5.41 -15.35
CA CYS A 144 3.00 5.24 -16.10
C CYS A 144 3.59 3.82 -15.92
N ALA A 145 4.02 3.20 -17.03
CA ALA A 145 4.59 1.85 -17.02
C ALA A 145 5.97 1.76 -16.34
N ASN A 146 6.64 2.89 -16.08
CA ASN A 146 7.84 2.90 -15.27
C ASN A 146 7.48 2.60 -13.81
N PRO A 147 8.00 1.50 -13.20
CA PRO A 147 7.67 1.11 -11.83
C PRO A 147 7.99 2.18 -10.77
N ALA A 148 9.01 2.99 -11.02
CA ALA A 148 9.43 4.08 -10.15
C ALA A 148 8.62 5.37 -10.34
N CYS A 149 7.61 5.38 -11.24
CA CYS A 149 6.82 6.55 -11.56
C CYS A 149 5.36 6.35 -11.14
N SER A 150 4.83 7.29 -10.37
CA SER A 150 3.45 7.28 -9.87
C SER A 150 2.47 8.09 -10.74
N THR A 151 2.93 8.68 -11.87
CA THR A 151 2.09 9.53 -12.72
C THR A 151 0.89 8.74 -13.24
N ALA A 152 -0.32 9.21 -12.90
CA ALA A 152 -1.56 8.64 -13.40
C ALA A 152 -1.72 8.86 -14.91
N PHE A 153 -2.29 7.89 -15.59
CA PHE A 153 -2.62 8.04 -17.02
C PHE A 153 -3.74 9.05 -17.19
N HIS A 154 -3.49 10.01 -18.05
CA HIS A 154 -4.51 10.96 -18.50
C HIS A 154 -4.41 11.08 -20.01
N TRP A 155 -5.51 10.94 -20.76
CA TRP A 155 -5.54 10.89 -22.23
C TRP A 155 -5.19 12.22 -22.95
N THR A 156 -5.16 13.33 -22.19
CA THR A 156 -4.65 14.62 -22.67
C THR A 156 -3.21 14.86 -22.25
N ALA A 157 -2.61 13.99 -21.42
CA ALA A 157 -1.23 14.13 -21.02
C ALA A 157 -0.31 13.58 -22.11
N GLY A 158 0.77 14.30 -22.41
CA GLY A 158 1.82 13.86 -23.31
C GLY A 158 2.46 12.53 -22.85
N GLY A 159 3.25 11.93 -23.72
CA GLY A 159 3.95 10.70 -23.43
C GLY A 159 3.95 9.74 -24.61
N LYS A 160 4.52 8.56 -24.40
CA LYS A 160 4.60 7.49 -25.43
C LYS A 160 3.70 6.34 -25.09
N TYR A 161 2.97 5.87 -26.08
CA TYR A 161 2.08 4.71 -26.01
C TYR A 161 2.69 3.54 -26.77
N PHE A 162 2.76 2.36 -26.14
CA PHE A 162 3.34 1.15 -26.70
C PHE A 162 2.26 0.07 -26.78
N ARG A 163 2.27 -0.65 -27.89
CA ARG A 163 1.36 -1.75 -28.17
C ARG A 163 2.15 -2.99 -28.51
N PHE A 164 2.00 -4.04 -27.71
CA PHE A 164 2.66 -5.33 -27.92
C PHE A 164 1.64 -6.42 -28.18
N ARG A 165 1.92 -7.26 -29.16
CA ARG A 165 1.22 -8.52 -29.38
C ARG A 165 2.12 -9.62 -28.84
N PRO A 166 1.67 -10.47 -27.91
CA PRO A 166 2.39 -11.68 -27.56
C PRO A 166 2.42 -12.56 -28.81
N ASP A 167 3.58 -13.07 -29.19
CA ASP A 167 3.69 -14.02 -30.28
C ASP A 167 2.95 -15.31 -29.93
N ASP A 168 2.36 -15.99 -30.94
CA ASP A 168 1.52 -17.19 -30.77
C ASP A 168 2.27 -18.41 -30.19
N HIS A 169 3.57 -18.28 -29.86
CA HIS A 169 4.41 -19.34 -29.31
C HIS A 169 4.56 -19.32 -27.78
N SER A 170 3.88 -18.42 -27.09
CA SER A 170 3.90 -18.47 -25.60
C SER A 170 2.89 -19.49 -25.10
N ALA A 171 3.39 -20.53 -24.41
CA ALA A 171 2.64 -21.66 -23.86
C ALA A 171 1.54 -21.29 -22.82
N ALA A 172 1.24 -20.03 -22.64
CA ALA A 172 0.31 -19.52 -21.62
C ALA A 172 -1.05 -19.06 -22.16
N GLY A 173 -1.41 -19.35 -23.43
CA GLY A 173 -2.78 -19.16 -23.95
C GLY A 173 -3.36 -17.73 -23.82
N VAL A 174 -2.55 -16.69 -23.62
CA VAL A 174 -3.01 -15.32 -23.47
C VAL A 174 -3.03 -14.63 -24.82
N HIS A 175 -4.13 -14.83 -25.56
CA HIS A 175 -4.42 -14.08 -26.77
C HIS A 175 -4.89 -12.66 -26.37
N GLY A 176 -4.07 -11.64 -26.63
CA GLY A 176 -4.49 -10.25 -26.41
C GLY A 176 -3.37 -9.24 -26.62
N VAL A 177 -3.73 -8.10 -27.21
CA VAL A 177 -2.82 -6.96 -27.33
C VAL A 177 -2.65 -6.31 -25.97
N ARG A 178 -1.42 -6.11 -25.54
CA ARG A 178 -1.09 -5.40 -24.31
C ARG A 178 -0.64 -3.98 -24.63
N HIS A 179 -1.13 -3.04 -23.86
CA HIS A 179 -0.89 -1.63 -24.01
C HIS A 179 -0.13 -1.08 -22.81
N TYR A 180 0.89 -0.28 -23.04
CA TYR A 180 1.70 0.36 -22.03
C TYR A 180 1.85 1.85 -22.37
N TRP A 181 1.88 2.69 -21.35
CA TRP A 181 2.07 4.12 -21.52
C TRP A 181 3.20 4.60 -20.61
N LEU A 182 4.11 5.38 -21.16
CA LEU A 182 5.10 6.15 -20.41
C LEU A 182 4.69 7.62 -20.44
N CYS A 183 4.61 8.27 -19.29
CA CYS A 183 4.35 9.70 -19.22
C CYS A 183 5.43 10.49 -19.97
N GLU A 184 5.16 11.72 -20.31
CA GLU A 184 6.06 12.56 -21.11
C GLU A 184 7.49 12.55 -20.56
N ARG A 185 7.65 12.75 -19.27
CA ARG A 185 8.93 12.75 -18.56
C ARG A 185 9.66 11.41 -18.67
N CYS A 186 8.98 10.29 -18.45
CA CYS A 186 9.59 8.97 -18.56
C CYS A 186 9.88 8.58 -20.01
N SER A 187 9.07 9.00 -20.97
CA SER A 187 9.25 8.68 -22.39
C SER A 187 10.44 9.36 -23.05
N GLN A 188 11.03 10.38 -22.40
CA GLN A 188 12.26 11.03 -22.82
C GLN A 188 13.51 10.22 -22.44
N VAL A 189 13.42 9.39 -21.42
CA VAL A 189 14.54 8.64 -20.83
C VAL A 189 14.43 7.14 -21.07
N PHE A 190 13.18 6.63 -21.12
CA PHE A 190 12.90 5.20 -21.19
C PHE A 190 12.07 4.82 -22.42
N THR A 191 12.22 3.57 -22.84
CA THR A 191 11.37 2.91 -23.83
C THR A 191 10.85 1.58 -23.28
N ALA A 192 9.72 1.11 -23.83
CA ALA A 192 9.22 -0.21 -23.53
C ALA A 192 9.59 -1.17 -24.67
N VAL A 193 10.15 -2.32 -24.34
CA VAL A 193 10.48 -3.39 -25.29
C VAL A 193 9.89 -4.71 -24.81
N TYR A 194 9.49 -5.56 -25.76
CA TYR A 194 9.07 -6.92 -25.45
C TYR A 194 10.28 -7.84 -25.42
N GLY A 195 10.47 -8.55 -24.31
CA GLY A 195 11.56 -9.51 -24.13
C GLY A 195 11.02 -10.84 -23.58
N ALA A 196 11.12 -11.91 -24.34
CA ALA A 196 10.84 -13.25 -23.86
C ALA A 196 11.95 -13.70 -22.87
N PRO A 197 11.63 -14.44 -21.79
CA PRO A 197 10.32 -14.93 -21.35
C PRO A 197 9.57 -13.96 -20.40
N CYS A 198 10.14 -12.81 -20.06
CA CYS A 198 9.68 -11.94 -18.95
C CYS A 198 8.57 -10.95 -19.33
N GLY A 199 8.16 -10.86 -20.61
CA GLY A 199 7.16 -9.90 -21.08
C GLY A 199 7.74 -8.52 -21.41
N VAL A 200 7.01 -7.43 -21.09
CA VAL A 200 7.44 -6.08 -21.41
C VAL A 200 8.42 -5.56 -20.36
N VAL A 201 9.55 -5.06 -20.80
CA VAL A 201 10.64 -4.49 -19.98
C VAL A 201 10.83 -3.03 -20.35
N ILE A 202 10.99 -2.18 -19.32
CA ILE A 202 11.34 -0.77 -19.50
C ILE A 202 12.86 -0.63 -19.53
N LYS A 203 13.39 -0.07 -20.62
CA LYS A 203 14.84 0.13 -20.84
C LYS A 203 15.16 1.62 -21.01
N LEU A 204 16.39 2.02 -20.65
CA LEU A 204 16.91 3.35 -20.98
C LEU A 204 17.05 3.49 -22.51
N LEU A 205 16.68 4.68 -23.02
CA LEU A 205 16.84 5.02 -24.44
C LEU A 205 18.32 5.15 -24.83
N TRP A 206 19.18 5.55 -23.88
CA TRP A 206 20.60 5.83 -24.06
C TRP A 206 21.42 5.03 -23.05
N PRO A 207 21.77 3.76 -23.31
CA PRO A 207 22.53 2.95 -22.38
C PRO A 207 24.00 3.39 -22.22
N GLU A 208 24.50 4.27 -23.08
CA GLU A 208 25.92 4.63 -23.15
C GLU A 208 26.35 5.80 -22.23
N ILE A 209 25.46 6.36 -21.41
CA ILE A 209 25.78 7.47 -20.47
C ILE A 209 25.90 6.96 -19.02
N VAL A 210 26.24 5.72 -18.81
CA VAL A 210 26.72 5.30 -17.48
C VAL A 210 28.24 5.45 -17.51
N ALA A 211 28.71 6.58 -16.93
CA ALA A 211 30.14 6.90 -16.79
C ALA A 211 30.92 5.69 -16.27
N GLU A 212 32.02 5.37 -16.97
CA GLU A 212 33.05 4.47 -16.46
C GLU A 212 33.51 4.92 -15.07
N PRO A 213 33.72 3.99 -14.13
CA PRO A 213 34.30 4.34 -12.84
C PRO A 213 35.71 4.89 -13.09
N PRO A 214 36.14 5.93 -12.36
CA PRO A 214 37.49 6.51 -12.55
C PRO A 214 38.55 5.43 -12.32
N GLU A 215 39.37 5.25 -13.33
CA GLU A 215 40.53 4.36 -13.36
C GLU A 215 41.44 4.73 -12.18
N LYS A 216 41.75 3.77 -11.34
CA LYS A 216 42.66 3.95 -10.21
C LYS A 216 44.01 4.37 -10.76
N ALA A 217 44.39 5.61 -10.55
CA ALA A 217 45.77 6.08 -10.76
C ALA A 217 46.69 5.24 -9.89
N SER A 218 47.44 4.38 -10.58
CA SER A 218 48.57 3.64 -9.99
C SER A 218 49.66 4.66 -9.63
N ALA A 219 49.93 4.82 -8.33
CA ALA A 219 51.08 5.56 -7.85
C ALA A 219 52.31 4.72 -8.10
N ALA A 220 53.26 5.29 -8.90
CA ALA A 220 54.65 4.88 -8.96
C ALA A 220 55.43 5.67 -7.90
#